data_f3fe94eaebbd10936a5d62c8f4dde1e9
#
_entry.id   f3fe94eaebbd10936a5d62c8f4dde1e9
#
_cell.length_a   1.000
_cell.length_b   1.000
_cell.length_c   1.000
_cell.angle_alpha   90.00
_cell.angle_beta   90.00
_cell.angle_gamma   90.00
#
_symmetry.space_group_name_H-M   'P 1'
#
loop_
_entity.id
_entity.type
_entity.pdbx_description
1 polymer ?
#
loop_
_entity_poly.entity_id
_entity_poly.type
_entity_poly.pdbx_seq_one_letter_code
_entity_poly.pdbx_strand_id
1 'polypeptide(L)'
;MTNLYPKRTRTKLANKQKMIRVAINLFARKGYQATTQEEIAQDANLHLQTLYRHFRSKEELAIAAAELSVSDCNERFKNNFSHANTFEIWRKWIKSSSSFLLSLGIGEEKRDRLCSASSLMNDNYLLIIYSGYEDLLTHYIAQDFCMDVKIDRLPRLVAGMLWNGNEAAMKRCAGKDTQSNNLHNVNHVLAESLAVVDDIEAVFKGHIKLQRRSHELFSDTHSSSQFGPMGER
;
A
#
# COMPACT_ATOMS: atom_id res chain seq x y z
N MET A 1 23.40 18.79 17.30
CA MET A 1 23.68 17.82 18.37
C MET A 1 24.20 16.54 17.73
N THR A 2 25.50 16.30 17.80
CA THR A 2 26.16 15.08 17.27
C THR A 2 25.76 13.89 18.09
N ASN A 3 25.21 12.86 17.44
CA ASN A 3 24.72 11.64 18.08
C ASN A 3 25.93 10.87 18.69
N LEU A 4 26.07 10.89 20.00
CA LEU A 4 27.20 10.29 20.73
C LEU A 4 27.31 8.75 20.61
N TYR A 5 26.26 8.06 20.11
CA TYR A 5 26.21 6.58 19.99
C TYR A 5 25.55 6.11 18.68
N PRO A 6 26.18 6.32 17.52
CA PRO A 6 25.56 6.00 16.23
C PRO A 6 25.23 4.51 16.05
N LYS A 7 26.07 3.61 16.57
CA LYS A 7 25.87 2.15 16.48
C LYS A 7 24.63 1.69 17.28
N ARG A 8 24.44 2.21 18.49
CA ARG A 8 23.31 1.87 19.36
C ARG A 8 21.98 2.38 18.79
N THR A 9 21.98 3.58 18.22
CA THR A 9 20.82 4.17 17.57
C THR A 9 20.43 3.39 16.31
N ARG A 10 21.41 2.98 15.50
CA ARG A 10 21.18 2.16 14.29
C ARG A 10 20.59 0.80 14.64
N THR A 11 21.11 0.11 15.65
CA THR A 11 20.56 -1.18 16.13
C THR A 11 19.13 -1.01 16.66
N LYS A 12 18.87 0.07 17.41
CA LYS A 12 17.52 0.36 17.91
C LYS A 12 16.52 0.54 16.78
N LEU A 13 16.88 1.31 15.74
CA LEU A 13 16.02 1.53 14.58
C LEU A 13 15.79 0.23 13.79
N ALA A 14 16.85 -0.55 13.55
CA ALA A 14 16.76 -1.83 12.87
C ALA A 14 15.82 -2.81 13.57
N ASN A 15 15.92 -2.92 14.91
CA ASN A 15 15.03 -3.76 15.70
C ASN A 15 13.58 -3.28 15.61
N LYS A 16 13.33 -1.96 15.68
CA LYS A 16 11.98 -1.41 15.51
C LYS A 16 11.37 -1.79 14.16
N GLN A 17 12.12 -1.58 13.08
CA GLN A 17 11.67 -1.94 11.74
C GLN A 17 11.43 -3.44 11.56
N LYS A 18 12.29 -4.27 12.14
CA LYS A 18 12.13 -5.73 12.10
C LYS A 18 10.83 -6.17 12.76
N MET A 19 10.51 -5.65 13.95
CA MET A 19 9.25 -5.95 14.66
C MET A 19 8.02 -5.50 13.86
N ILE A 20 8.06 -4.31 13.24
CA ILE A 20 6.97 -3.82 12.40
C ILE A 20 6.74 -4.76 11.21
N ARG A 21 7.79 -5.17 10.49
CA ARG A 21 7.66 -6.08 9.33
C ARG A 21 7.13 -7.46 9.73
N VAL A 22 7.58 -8.01 10.87
CA VAL A 22 7.04 -9.26 11.41
C VAL A 22 5.57 -9.11 11.78
N ALA A 23 5.19 -8.00 12.41
CA ALA A 23 3.79 -7.72 12.74
C ALA A 23 2.91 -7.66 11.49
N ILE A 24 3.36 -6.97 10.42
CA ILE A 24 2.64 -6.93 9.12
C ILE A 24 2.38 -8.36 8.62
N ASN A 25 3.40 -9.23 8.64
CA ASN A 25 3.28 -10.59 8.16
C ASN A 25 2.29 -11.42 8.99
N LEU A 26 2.37 -11.34 10.31
CA LEU A 26 1.47 -12.06 11.22
C LEU A 26 0.04 -11.55 11.13
N PHE A 27 -0.16 -10.24 11.10
CA PHE A 27 -1.50 -9.63 10.92
C PHE A 27 -2.12 -10.01 9.57
N ALA A 28 -1.32 -10.05 8.51
CA ALA A 28 -1.78 -10.49 7.20
C ALA A 28 -2.18 -11.97 7.17
N ARG A 29 -1.38 -12.83 7.81
CA ARG A 29 -1.56 -14.29 7.80
C ARG A 29 -2.74 -14.74 8.65
N LYS A 30 -2.81 -14.31 9.90
CA LYS A 30 -3.79 -14.80 10.87
C LYS A 30 -4.71 -13.73 11.47
N GLY A 31 -4.51 -12.48 11.11
CA GLY A 31 -5.31 -11.35 11.59
C GLY A 31 -4.72 -10.69 12.84
N TYR A 32 -5.18 -9.45 13.09
CA TYR A 32 -4.70 -8.65 14.22
C TYR A 32 -5.06 -9.29 15.57
N GLN A 33 -6.30 -9.73 15.75
CA GLN A 33 -6.78 -10.25 17.03
C GLN A 33 -6.02 -11.51 17.48
N ALA A 34 -5.80 -12.45 16.56
CA ALA A 34 -5.12 -13.71 16.83
C ALA A 34 -3.59 -13.59 16.98
N THR A 35 -3.01 -12.44 16.68
CA THR A 35 -1.56 -12.23 16.81
C THR A 35 -1.22 -11.71 18.19
N THR A 36 -0.20 -12.28 18.85
CA THR A 36 0.30 -11.83 20.15
C THR A 36 1.63 -11.07 20.02
N GLN A 37 1.95 -10.26 21.04
CA GLN A 37 3.25 -9.54 21.08
C GLN A 37 4.42 -10.51 21.30
N GLU A 38 4.17 -11.61 22.01
CA GLU A 38 5.11 -12.70 22.23
C GLU A 38 5.54 -13.34 20.90
N GLU A 39 4.58 -13.67 20.06
CA GLU A 39 4.84 -14.24 18.73
C GLU A 39 5.63 -13.26 17.84
N ILE A 40 5.25 -11.98 17.87
CA ILE A 40 5.99 -10.95 17.11
C ILE A 40 7.44 -10.85 17.59
N ALA A 41 7.68 -10.87 18.90
CA ALA A 41 9.02 -10.83 19.44
C ALA A 41 9.80 -12.09 19.07
N GLN A 42 9.20 -13.27 19.17
CA GLN A 42 9.78 -14.55 18.81
C GLN A 42 10.17 -14.62 17.33
N ASP A 43 9.24 -14.31 16.43
CA ASP A 43 9.48 -14.32 14.99
C ASP A 43 10.50 -13.24 14.57
N ALA A 44 10.55 -12.12 15.32
CA ALA A 44 11.58 -11.11 15.13
C ALA A 44 12.96 -11.56 15.72
N ASN A 45 13.04 -12.68 16.39
CA ASN A 45 14.23 -13.13 17.13
C ASN A 45 14.74 -12.04 18.08
N LEU A 46 13.83 -11.49 18.88
CA LEU A 46 14.08 -10.45 19.87
C LEU A 46 13.40 -10.82 21.20
N HIS A 47 13.96 -10.35 22.31
CA HIS A 47 13.30 -10.50 23.60
C HIS A 47 12.02 -9.64 23.66
N LEU A 48 10.97 -10.16 24.29
CA LEU A 48 9.70 -9.46 24.50
C LEU A 48 9.89 -8.09 25.19
N GLN A 49 10.81 -7.98 26.16
CA GLN A 49 11.16 -6.70 26.76
C GLN A 49 11.72 -5.68 25.77
N THR A 50 12.36 -6.14 24.68
CA THR A 50 12.82 -5.25 23.63
C THR A 50 11.62 -4.70 22.84
N LEU A 51 10.61 -5.51 22.60
CA LEU A 51 9.37 -5.08 21.97
C LEU A 51 8.66 -4.02 22.84
N TYR A 52 8.48 -4.26 24.14
CA TYR A 52 7.85 -3.29 25.06
C TYR A 52 8.61 -1.97 25.19
N ARG A 53 9.91 -1.96 24.99
CA ARG A 53 10.70 -0.71 24.93
C ARG A 53 10.46 0.10 23.66
N HIS A 54 9.95 -0.51 22.60
CA HIS A 54 9.68 0.15 21.34
C HIS A 54 8.21 0.50 21.16
N PHE A 55 7.30 -0.34 21.69
CA PHE A 55 5.87 -0.22 21.54
C PHE A 55 5.19 -0.51 22.88
N ARG A 56 4.42 0.46 23.37
CA ARG A 56 3.71 0.35 24.66
C ARG A 56 2.55 -0.63 24.62
N SER A 57 1.97 -0.81 23.44
CA SER A 57 0.84 -1.71 23.23
C SER A 57 0.91 -2.37 21.85
N LYS A 58 0.08 -3.40 21.66
CA LYS A 58 -0.13 -4.05 20.37
C LYS A 58 -0.73 -3.07 19.33
N GLU A 59 -1.59 -2.15 19.79
CA GLU A 59 -2.16 -1.10 18.96
C GLU A 59 -1.10 -0.15 18.42
N GLU A 60 -0.18 0.33 19.25
CA GLU A 60 0.90 1.21 18.80
C GLU A 60 1.76 0.52 17.71
N LEU A 61 2.03 -0.77 17.88
CA LEU A 61 2.73 -1.56 16.86
C LEU A 61 1.88 -1.73 15.60
N ALA A 62 0.58 -1.94 15.74
CA ALA A 62 -0.34 -2.09 14.62
C ALA A 62 -0.47 -0.78 13.81
N ILE A 63 -0.55 0.36 14.47
CA ILE A 63 -0.53 1.67 13.83
C ILE A 63 0.76 1.82 13.00
N ALA A 64 1.91 1.55 13.60
CA ALA A 64 3.19 1.62 12.90
C ALA A 64 3.29 0.64 11.72
N ALA A 65 2.66 -0.53 11.83
CA ALA A 65 2.58 -1.53 10.76
C ALA A 65 1.70 -1.05 9.60
N ALA A 66 0.55 -0.45 9.92
CA ALA A 66 -0.36 0.14 8.93
C ALA A 66 0.31 1.30 8.17
N GLU A 67 0.92 2.23 8.91
CA GLU A 67 1.65 3.37 8.35
C GLU A 67 2.79 2.92 7.41
N LEU A 68 3.56 1.89 7.79
CA LEU A 68 4.62 1.37 6.93
C LEU A 68 4.05 0.75 5.64
N SER A 69 2.97 0.00 5.74
CA SER A 69 2.33 -0.63 4.56
C SER A 69 1.81 0.42 3.56
N VAL A 70 1.17 1.47 4.06
CA VAL A 70 0.68 2.58 3.23
C VAL A 70 1.86 3.38 2.65
N SER A 71 2.91 3.62 3.44
CA SER A 71 4.12 4.30 3.00
C SER A 71 4.84 3.54 1.88
N ASP A 72 5.01 2.22 2.00
CA ASP A 72 5.62 1.38 0.97
C ASP A 72 4.81 1.43 -0.35
N CYS A 73 3.48 1.49 -0.27
CA CYS A 73 2.61 1.70 -1.41
C CYS A 73 2.80 3.09 -2.03
N ASN A 74 2.80 4.13 -1.20
CA ASN A 74 2.97 5.51 -1.65
C ASN A 74 4.31 5.74 -2.37
N GLU A 75 5.40 5.16 -1.87
CA GLU A 75 6.69 5.21 -2.57
C GLU A 75 6.63 4.57 -3.95
N ARG A 76 5.88 3.48 -4.11
CA ARG A 76 5.65 2.86 -5.41
C ARG A 76 4.87 3.77 -6.36
N PHE A 77 3.85 4.47 -5.86
CA PHE A 77 3.11 5.47 -6.64
C PHE A 77 4.02 6.63 -7.05
N LYS A 78 4.75 7.25 -6.13
CA LYS A 78 5.69 8.34 -6.43
C LYS A 78 6.67 7.99 -7.54
N ASN A 79 7.22 6.78 -7.51
CA ASN A 79 8.23 6.33 -8.46
C ASN A 79 7.67 5.96 -9.85
N ASN A 80 6.37 5.73 -9.99
CA ASN A 80 5.79 5.25 -11.25
C ASN A 80 4.73 6.19 -11.84
N PHE A 81 4.24 7.17 -11.10
CA PHE A 81 3.11 7.99 -11.49
C PHE A 81 3.38 8.89 -12.73
N SER A 82 4.64 9.16 -13.04
CA SER A 82 5.01 9.86 -14.26
C SER A 82 4.81 9.05 -15.55
N HIS A 83 4.70 7.71 -15.44
CA HIS A 83 4.68 6.80 -16.58
C HIS A 83 3.44 5.89 -16.63
N ALA A 84 2.64 5.87 -15.56
CA ALA A 84 1.49 4.98 -15.42
C ALA A 84 0.37 5.68 -14.65
N ASN A 85 -0.89 5.32 -14.94
CA ASN A 85 -2.03 5.80 -14.18
C ASN A 85 -2.21 5.03 -12.87
N THR A 86 -3.11 5.52 -12.02
CA THR A 86 -3.42 4.93 -10.71
C THR A 86 -3.83 3.46 -10.81
N PHE A 87 -4.65 3.09 -11.80
CA PHE A 87 -5.12 1.71 -11.98
C PHE A 87 -3.97 0.77 -12.32
N GLU A 88 -3.07 1.17 -13.20
CA GLU A 88 -1.90 0.38 -13.59
C GLU A 88 -0.94 0.17 -12.41
N ILE A 89 -0.69 1.22 -11.60
CA ILE A 89 0.18 1.14 -10.42
C ILE A 89 -0.49 0.26 -9.36
N TRP A 90 -1.80 0.41 -9.16
CA TRP A 90 -2.58 -0.37 -8.21
C TRP A 90 -2.58 -1.86 -8.56
N ARG A 91 -2.74 -2.22 -9.84
CA ARG A 91 -2.58 -3.63 -10.29
C ARG A 91 -1.21 -4.21 -9.93
N LYS A 92 -0.14 -3.44 -10.18
CA LYS A 92 1.22 -3.87 -9.84
C LYS A 92 1.39 -4.04 -8.32
N TRP A 93 0.77 -3.16 -7.54
CA TRP A 93 0.74 -3.27 -6.08
C TRP A 93 0.01 -4.54 -5.63
N ILE A 94 -1.21 -4.77 -6.12
CA ILE A 94 -1.98 -5.98 -5.82
C ILE A 94 -1.19 -7.23 -6.17
N LYS A 95 -0.60 -7.31 -7.36
CA LYS A 95 0.22 -8.47 -7.77
C LYS A 95 1.34 -8.78 -6.79
N SER A 96 2.10 -7.77 -6.39
CA SER A 96 3.22 -7.97 -5.47
C SER A 96 2.79 -8.27 -4.04
N SER A 97 1.75 -7.59 -3.55
CA SER A 97 1.25 -7.73 -2.17
C SER A 97 0.45 -9.02 -2.00
N SER A 98 -0.45 -9.34 -2.92
CA SER A 98 -1.25 -10.57 -2.85
C SER A 98 -0.38 -11.81 -2.98
N SER A 99 0.56 -11.84 -3.92
CA SER A 99 1.47 -12.98 -4.06
C SER A 99 2.29 -13.20 -2.78
N PHE A 100 2.76 -12.13 -2.15
CA PHE A 100 3.49 -12.20 -0.89
C PHE A 100 2.58 -12.68 0.26
N LEU A 101 1.40 -12.06 0.43
CA LEU A 101 0.47 -12.40 1.51
C LEU A 101 -0.07 -13.83 1.39
N LEU A 102 -0.35 -14.28 0.17
CA LEU A 102 -0.82 -15.63 -0.09
C LEU A 102 0.29 -16.67 0.09
N SER A 103 1.55 -16.31 -0.19
CA SER A 103 2.69 -17.19 0.10
C SER A 103 2.89 -17.45 1.60
N LEU A 104 2.44 -16.53 2.45
CA LEU A 104 2.44 -16.70 3.92
C LEU A 104 1.30 -17.61 4.42
N GLY A 105 0.33 -17.92 3.56
CA GLY A 105 -0.89 -18.62 3.89
C GLY A 105 -1.94 -17.72 4.55
N ILE A 106 -3.22 -17.98 4.26
CA ILE A 106 -4.36 -17.34 4.93
C ILE A 106 -4.92 -18.33 5.94
N GLY A 107 -4.79 -18.00 7.24
CA GLY A 107 -5.32 -18.84 8.31
C GLY A 107 -6.86 -18.92 8.29
N GLU A 108 -7.40 -19.99 8.87
CA GLU A 108 -8.85 -20.22 8.95
C GLU A 108 -9.58 -19.05 9.62
N GLU A 109 -9.03 -18.48 10.68
CA GLU A 109 -9.61 -17.34 11.38
C GLU A 109 -9.78 -16.11 10.48
N LYS A 110 -8.84 -15.84 9.59
CA LYS A 110 -8.97 -14.74 8.62
C LYS A 110 -10.02 -15.07 7.56
N ARG A 111 -10.11 -16.32 7.14
CA ARG A 111 -11.17 -16.80 6.24
C ARG A 111 -12.55 -16.60 6.85
N ASP A 112 -12.74 -17.03 8.12
CA ASP A 112 -14.02 -16.92 8.81
C ASP A 112 -14.45 -15.45 8.96
N ARG A 113 -13.50 -14.54 9.20
CA ARG A 113 -13.78 -13.10 9.21
C ARG A 113 -14.20 -12.57 7.84
N LEU A 114 -13.57 -12.98 6.75
CA LEU A 114 -13.99 -12.59 5.40
C LEU A 114 -15.43 -12.98 5.09
N CYS A 115 -15.88 -14.09 5.67
CA CYS A 115 -17.25 -14.59 5.51
C CYS A 115 -18.24 -14.00 6.51
N SER A 116 -17.79 -13.41 7.63
CA SER A 116 -18.67 -12.84 8.64
C SER A 116 -19.00 -11.37 8.36
N ALA A 117 -20.23 -10.95 8.63
CA ALA A 117 -20.68 -9.57 8.40
C ALA A 117 -20.13 -8.55 9.42
N SER A 118 -19.54 -9.01 10.53
CA SER A 118 -19.19 -8.16 11.68
C SER A 118 -17.72 -7.75 11.77
N SER A 119 -16.89 -8.07 10.79
CA SER A 119 -15.45 -8.12 10.97
C SER A 119 -14.71 -6.77 10.94
N LEU A 120 -15.27 -5.76 10.30
CA LEU A 120 -14.54 -4.49 10.10
C LEU A 120 -14.75 -3.48 11.22
N MET A 121 -15.89 -3.51 11.90
CA MET A 121 -16.27 -2.42 12.83
C MET A 121 -15.47 -2.38 14.15
N ASN A 122 -14.77 -3.45 14.50
CA ASN A 122 -14.06 -3.55 15.80
C ASN A 122 -12.55 -3.71 15.67
N ASP A 123 -11.97 -3.49 14.48
CA ASP A 123 -10.54 -3.64 14.27
C ASP A 123 -9.90 -2.30 13.84
N ASN A 124 -9.42 -1.54 14.82
CA ASN A 124 -8.77 -0.24 14.59
C ASN A 124 -7.61 -0.34 13.60
N TYR A 125 -6.89 -1.47 13.56
CA TYR A 125 -5.82 -1.69 12.60
C TYR A 125 -6.33 -1.70 11.16
N LEU A 126 -7.43 -2.41 10.89
CA LEU A 126 -8.03 -2.45 9.56
C LEU A 126 -8.60 -1.09 9.15
N LEU A 127 -9.17 -0.34 10.08
CA LEU A 127 -9.67 1.01 9.81
C LEU A 127 -8.54 1.98 9.42
N ILE A 128 -7.38 1.88 10.09
CA ILE A 128 -6.21 2.73 9.76
C ILE A 128 -5.66 2.35 8.38
N ILE A 129 -5.53 1.05 8.08
CA ILE A 129 -5.11 0.58 6.77
C ILE A 129 -6.10 1.05 5.70
N TYR A 130 -7.40 0.87 5.93
CA TYR A 130 -8.46 1.28 5.01
C TYR A 130 -8.36 2.77 4.68
N SER A 131 -8.38 3.62 5.70
CA SER A 131 -8.28 5.07 5.53
C SER A 131 -7.00 5.48 4.81
N GLY A 132 -5.86 4.90 5.16
CA GLY A 132 -4.58 5.23 4.55
C GLY A 132 -4.50 4.90 3.07
N TYR A 133 -4.99 3.74 2.65
CA TYR A 133 -5.03 3.38 1.23
C TYR A 133 -6.09 4.15 0.46
N GLU A 134 -7.27 4.41 1.05
CA GLU A 134 -8.31 5.22 0.43
C GLU A 134 -7.82 6.64 0.18
N ASP A 135 -7.17 7.28 1.16
CA ASP A 135 -6.61 8.62 1.01
C ASP A 135 -5.51 8.68 -0.05
N LEU A 136 -4.63 7.68 -0.07
CA LEU A 136 -3.58 7.55 -1.08
C LEU A 136 -4.18 7.44 -2.49
N LEU A 137 -5.10 6.51 -2.69
CA LEU A 137 -5.75 6.31 -3.98
C LEU A 137 -6.55 7.55 -4.40
N THR A 138 -7.28 8.19 -3.47
CA THR A 138 -8.02 9.43 -3.74
C THR A 138 -7.11 10.52 -4.30
N HIS A 139 -5.93 10.69 -3.69
CA HIS A 139 -4.95 11.68 -4.13
C HIS A 139 -4.48 11.46 -5.57
N TYR A 140 -4.11 10.22 -5.91
CA TYR A 140 -3.59 9.91 -7.25
C TYR A 140 -4.69 9.85 -8.32
N ILE A 141 -5.88 9.36 -7.98
CA ILE A 141 -7.04 9.39 -8.89
C ILE A 141 -7.46 10.82 -9.21
N ALA A 142 -7.43 11.72 -8.23
CA ALA A 142 -7.72 13.13 -8.48
C ALA A 142 -6.74 13.75 -9.48
N GLN A 143 -5.46 13.39 -9.40
CA GLN A 143 -4.46 13.83 -10.39
C GLN A 143 -4.73 13.24 -11.77
N ASP A 144 -5.00 11.93 -11.88
CA ASP A 144 -5.34 11.28 -13.16
C ASP A 144 -6.58 11.88 -13.83
N PHE A 145 -7.56 12.27 -13.03
CA PHE A 145 -8.84 12.83 -13.52
C PHE A 145 -8.80 14.36 -13.69
N CYS A 146 -7.70 15.02 -13.28
CA CYS A 146 -7.59 16.49 -13.19
C CYS A 146 -8.73 17.11 -12.36
N MET A 147 -9.02 16.52 -11.20
CA MET A 147 -10.05 16.90 -10.24
C MET A 147 -9.46 17.43 -8.93
N ASP A 148 -10.20 18.29 -8.24
CA ASP A 148 -9.84 18.76 -6.89
C ASP A 148 -10.60 17.95 -5.82
N VAL A 149 -9.86 17.25 -4.97
CA VAL A 149 -10.43 16.43 -3.87
C VAL A 149 -11.30 17.21 -2.89
N LYS A 150 -11.17 18.55 -2.83
CA LYS A 150 -11.98 19.41 -1.95
C LYS A 150 -13.35 19.71 -2.54
N ILE A 151 -13.49 19.62 -3.88
CA ILE A 151 -14.69 19.97 -4.62
C ILE A 151 -15.36 18.73 -5.20
N ASP A 152 -14.53 17.85 -5.78
CA ASP A 152 -14.99 16.68 -6.53
C ASP A 152 -15.06 15.44 -5.64
N ARG A 153 -16.22 14.77 -5.66
CA ARG A 153 -16.45 13.54 -4.86
C ARG A 153 -15.95 12.28 -5.58
N LEU A 154 -15.84 12.33 -6.89
CA LEU A 154 -15.56 11.15 -7.72
C LEU A 154 -14.23 10.47 -7.37
N PRO A 155 -13.11 11.19 -7.14
CA PRO A 155 -11.84 10.54 -6.79
C PRO A 155 -11.95 9.65 -5.55
N ARG A 156 -12.62 10.11 -4.49
CA ARG A 156 -12.81 9.33 -3.27
C ARG A 156 -13.76 8.14 -3.47
N LEU A 157 -14.81 8.31 -4.25
CA LEU A 157 -15.70 7.19 -4.59
C LEU A 157 -14.96 6.08 -5.33
N VAL A 158 -14.17 6.43 -6.34
CA VAL A 158 -13.37 5.46 -7.09
C VAL A 158 -12.30 4.81 -6.22
N ALA A 159 -11.64 5.57 -5.35
CA ALA A 159 -10.68 5.04 -4.37
C ALA A 159 -11.32 4.00 -3.43
N GLY A 160 -12.51 4.33 -2.89
CA GLY A 160 -13.30 3.41 -2.07
C GLY A 160 -13.70 2.15 -2.84
N MET A 161 -14.10 2.27 -4.12
CA MET A 161 -14.41 1.12 -4.97
C MET A 161 -13.18 0.22 -5.19
N LEU A 162 -12.00 0.78 -5.45
CA LEU A 162 -10.77 0.01 -5.65
C LEU A 162 -10.36 -0.76 -4.38
N TRP A 163 -10.45 -0.10 -3.22
CA TRP A 163 -10.11 -0.75 -1.96
C TRP A 163 -11.14 -1.82 -1.58
N ASN A 164 -12.43 -1.48 -1.54
CA ASN A 164 -13.50 -2.42 -1.21
C ASN A 164 -13.62 -3.54 -2.25
N GLY A 165 -13.33 -3.26 -3.51
CA GLY A 165 -13.31 -4.25 -4.57
C GLY A 165 -12.30 -5.36 -4.32
N ASN A 166 -11.10 -5.02 -3.79
CA ASN A 166 -10.13 -6.02 -3.39
C ASN A 166 -10.65 -6.91 -2.23
N GLU A 167 -11.34 -6.32 -1.26
CA GLU A 167 -11.99 -7.07 -0.18
C GLU A 167 -13.13 -7.96 -0.72
N ALA A 168 -13.93 -7.45 -1.65
CA ALA A 168 -15.00 -8.21 -2.30
C ALA A 168 -14.45 -9.43 -3.05
N ALA A 169 -13.35 -9.28 -3.79
CA ALA A 169 -12.66 -10.40 -4.45
C ALA A 169 -12.23 -11.47 -3.44
N MET A 170 -11.66 -11.05 -2.31
CA MET A 170 -11.26 -11.99 -1.24
C MET A 170 -12.46 -12.72 -0.63
N LYS A 171 -13.60 -12.03 -0.40
CA LYS A 171 -14.83 -12.63 0.10
C LYS A 171 -15.41 -13.66 -0.88
N ARG A 172 -15.39 -13.36 -2.17
CA ARG A 172 -15.81 -14.31 -3.23
C ARG A 172 -14.92 -15.55 -3.21
N CYS A 173 -13.61 -15.39 -3.14
CA CYS A 173 -12.66 -16.49 -3.05
C CYS A 173 -12.83 -17.30 -1.76
N ALA A 174 -13.28 -16.69 -0.67
CA ALA A 174 -13.63 -17.37 0.59
C ALA A 174 -14.95 -18.17 0.53
N GLY A 175 -15.71 -18.04 -0.55
CA GLY A 175 -16.96 -18.75 -0.76
C GLY A 175 -18.22 -18.01 -0.26
N LYS A 176 -18.11 -16.69 0.05
CA LYS A 176 -19.27 -15.93 0.54
C LYS A 176 -20.38 -15.81 -0.52
N ASP A 177 -19.99 -15.52 -1.76
CA ASP A 177 -20.90 -15.33 -2.89
C ASP A 177 -20.79 -16.46 -3.92
N THR A 178 -19.99 -17.48 -3.63
CA THR A 178 -19.76 -18.67 -4.45
C THR A 178 -19.83 -19.92 -3.58
N GLN A 179 -20.10 -21.07 -4.19
CA GLN A 179 -20.16 -22.35 -3.42
C GLN A 179 -18.78 -22.97 -3.17
N SER A 180 -17.70 -22.35 -3.66
CA SER A 180 -16.35 -22.90 -3.59
C SER A 180 -15.40 -21.99 -2.83
N ASN A 181 -14.65 -22.57 -1.87
CA ASN A 181 -13.56 -21.87 -1.19
C ASN A 181 -12.25 -22.08 -1.95
N ASN A 182 -11.76 -21.01 -2.57
CA ASN A 182 -10.55 -20.98 -3.39
C ASN A 182 -9.46 -20.08 -2.80
N LEU A 183 -9.55 -19.67 -1.52
CA LEU A 183 -8.55 -18.81 -0.86
C LEU A 183 -7.13 -19.37 -0.88
N HIS A 184 -6.98 -20.70 -0.92
CA HIS A 184 -5.68 -21.37 -1.03
C HIS A 184 -5.10 -21.32 -2.45
N ASN A 185 -5.91 -21.01 -3.46
CA ASN A 185 -5.45 -20.89 -4.84
C ASN A 185 -5.00 -19.45 -5.15
N VAL A 186 -3.70 -19.23 -5.01
CA VAL A 186 -3.04 -17.92 -5.22
C VAL A 186 -3.40 -17.30 -6.57
N ASN A 187 -3.38 -18.11 -7.64
CA ASN A 187 -3.66 -17.62 -8.98
C ASN A 187 -5.12 -17.19 -9.15
N HIS A 188 -6.05 -17.94 -8.53
CA HIS A 188 -7.47 -17.59 -8.56
C HIS A 188 -7.74 -16.29 -7.80
N VAL A 189 -7.23 -16.17 -6.57
CA VAL A 189 -7.37 -14.94 -5.76
C VAL A 189 -6.78 -13.73 -6.48
N LEU A 190 -5.61 -13.89 -7.09
CA LEU A 190 -4.99 -12.82 -7.84
C LEU A 190 -5.82 -12.43 -9.06
N ALA A 191 -6.32 -13.40 -9.82
CA ALA A 191 -7.16 -13.15 -11.00
C ALA A 191 -8.45 -12.39 -10.62
N GLU A 192 -9.16 -12.81 -9.58
CA GLU A 192 -10.36 -12.12 -9.09
C GLU A 192 -10.06 -10.68 -8.62
N SER A 193 -8.96 -10.49 -7.87
CA SER A 193 -8.56 -9.16 -7.42
C SER A 193 -8.19 -8.23 -8.57
N LEU A 194 -7.58 -8.73 -9.63
CA LEU A 194 -7.24 -7.93 -10.81
C LEU A 194 -8.47 -7.63 -11.68
N ALA A 195 -9.38 -8.60 -11.83
CA ALA A 195 -10.62 -8.42 -12.59
C ALA A 195 -11.46 -7.27 -12.01
N VAL A 196 -11.53 -7.15 -10.70
CA VAL A 196 -12.22 -6.00 -10.06
C VAL A 196 -11.59 -4.66 -10.45
N VAL A 197 -10.28 -4.57 -10.52
CA VAL A 197 -9.61 -3.33 -10.96
C VAL A 197 -9.92 -3.04 -12.43
N ASP A 198 -9.94 -4.08 -13.27
CA ASP A 198 -10.26 -3.95 -14.69
C ASP A 198 -11.69 -3.48 -14.91
N ASP A 199 -12.65 -4.02 -14.15
CA ASP A 199 -14.06 -3.62 -14.21
C ASP A 199 -14.25 -2.14 -13.80
N ILE A 200 -13.60 -1.72 -12.72
CA ILE A 200 -13.66 -0.32 -12.24
C ILE A 200 -13.01 0.61 -13.27
N GLU A 201 -11.82 0.26 -13.77
CA GLU A 201 -11.15 1.08 -14.80
C GLU A 201 -11.99 1.19 -16.08
N ALA A 202 -12.62 0.11 -16.52
CA ALA A 202 -13.49 0.14 -17.72
C ALA A 202 -14.61 1.19 -17.61
N VAL A 203 -15.17 1.36 -16.39
CA VAL A 203 -16.20 2.38 -16.14
C VAL A 203 -15.61 3.80 -16.15
N PHE A 204 -14.42 3.99 -15.54
CA PHE A 204 -13.88 5.32 -15.29
C PHE A 204 -12.75 5.76 -16.24
N LYS A 205 -12.33 4.92 -17.18
CA LYS A 205 -11.24 5.23 -18.12
C LYS A 205 -11.41 6.53 -18.89
N GLY A 206 -12.66 6.93 -19.17
CA GLY A 206 -12.95 8.20 -19.87
C GLY A 206 -12.62 9.45 -19.06
N HIS A 207 -12.42 9.32 -17.74
CA HIS A 207 -11.98 10.40 -16.86
C HIS A 207 -10.47 10.52 -16.76
N ILE A 208 -9.70 9.53 -17.20
CA ILE A 208 -8.24 9.54 -17.14
C ILE A 208 -7.70 10.54 -18.17
N LYS A 209 -7.15 11.63 -17.67
CA LYS A 209 -6.51 12.67 -18.47
C LYS A 209 -5.01 12.56 -18.31
N LEU A 210 -4.39 11.60 -19.00
CA LEU A 210 -2.94 11.45 -19.00
C LEU A 210 -2.29 12.72 -19.59
N GLN A 211 -1.93 13.66 -18.75
CA GLN A 211 -0.91 14.62 -19.11
C GLN A 211 0.41 13.83 -19.12
N ARG A 212 0.80 13.32 -20.29
CA ARG A 212 2.21 12.97 -20.54
C ARG A 212 2.99 14.25 -20.33
N ARG A 213 3.58 14.44 -19.18
CA ARG A 213 4.64 15.43 -18.99
C ARG A 213 5.79 14.95 -19.86
N SER A 214 5.86 15.52 -21.05
CA SER A 214 6.98 15.37 -21.95
C SER A 214 8.23 15.80 -21.19
N HIS A 215 9.10 14.85 -20.89
CA HIS A 215 10.44 15.08 -20.37
C HIS A 215 11.38 15.59 -21.48
N GLU A 216 10.85 16.33 -22.46
CA GLU A 216 11.59 16.90 -23.60
C GLU A 216 11.63 18.42 -23.51
N LEU A 217 12.17 19.01 -22.45
CA LEU A 217 12.45 20.46 -22.47
C LEU A 217 13.61 20.88 -21.55
N PHE A 218 14.60 20.03 -21.31
CA PHE A 218 15.86 20.48 -20.68
C PHE A 218 17.12 19.83 -21.26
N SER A 219 17.17 19.69 -22.57
CA SER A 219 18.42 19.43 -23.28
C SER A 219 18.39 20.21 -24.59
N ASP A 220 18.69 21.49 -24.58
CA ASP A 220 19.25 22.24 -25.71
C ASP A 220 19.14 23.74 -25.48
N THR A 221 19.91 24.26 -24.51
CA THR A 221 20.30 25.68 -24.52
C THR A 221 21.70 25.86 -23.92
N HIS A 222 22.67 25.12 -24.46
CA HIS A 222 24.08 25.48 -24.33
C HIS A 222 24.83 25.07 -25.60
N SER A 223 24.65 25.82 -26.68
CA SER A 223 25.71 25.97 -27.66
C SER A 223 25.45 27.22 -28.49
N SER A 224 26.50 27.95 -28.63
CA SER A 224 26.74 29.11 -29.54
C SER A 224 26.32 30.48 -29.05
N SER A 225 27.17 31.09 -28.24
CA SER A 225 27.55 32.49 -28.44
C SER A 225 29.02 32.55 -28.85
N GLN A 226 29.23 32.59 -30.16
CA GLN A 226 30.48 33.01 -30.76
C GLN A 226 30.63 34.54 -30.54
N PHE A 227 31.61 34.91 -29.75
CA PHE A 227 32.14 36.25 -29.74
C PHE A 227 33.12 36.36 -30.92
N GLY A 228 32.74 37.10 -31.95
CA GLY A 228 33.65 37.59 -32.98
C GLY A 228 34.46 38.80 -32.48
N PRO A 229 35.69 39.01 -32.96
CA PRO A 229 36.56 40.05 -32.46
C PRO A 229 36.17 41.42 -33.02
N MET A 230 36.07 42.43 -32.14
CA MET A 230 36.01 43.84 -32.53
C MET A 230 37.39 44.29 -32.96
N GLY A 231 37.49 44.65 -34.25
CA GLY A 231 38.61 45.32 -34.83
C GLY A 231 38.60 46.79 -34.45
N GLU A 232 39.81 47.32 -34.33
CA GLU A 232 40.22 48.71 -34.12
C GLU A 232 39.60 49.67 -35.11
N ARG A 233 39.10 50.80 -34.62
CA ARG A 233 39.56 52.21 -35.01
C ARG A 233 38.94 53.19 -34.03
#